data_22230c08a0c92b5c78d5b7154ac66f97
#
_entry.id   22230c08a0c92b5c78d5b7154ac66f97
#
_cell.length_a   1.000
_cell.length_b   1.000
_cell.length_c   1.000
_cell.angle_alpha   90.00
_cell.angle_beta   90.00
_cell.angle_gamma   90.00
#
_symmetry.space_group_name_H-M   'P 1'
#
loop_
_entity.id
_entity.type
_entity.pdbx_description
1 polymer ?
#
loop_
_entity_poly.entity_id
_entity_poly.type
_entity_poly.pdbx_seq_one_letter_code
_entity_poly.pdbx_strand_id
1 'polypeptide(L)'
;MKTGERDIHSNGLNICIDWLSWTLSEPCTVEFALQLMGYSIADFQLLPQGRNGYRSQLHHSVYPISVQYDGREGMGIHVDVSGSAIQDLIEHYLKSRSVITPFGDMAYETSSFDGTVLSDILRDISTVGHITRLDLAIDDIGAQYYTLDSLDDKLSNKAYVSKFRKWKKLVEFDNGKDITGYTIYMGSRTSSLMLRVYDKQLEQNKKLEKTGKPLIAHPWVRWELELKEERSVKASELLIQGKSINEVTIGI
;
A
#
# COMPACT_ATOMS: atom_id res chain seq x y z
N MET A 1 12.00 -19.56 -9.68
CA MET A 1 12.44 -18.20 -10.01
C MET A 1 11.94 -17.30 -8.88
N LYS A 2 12.79 -16.49 -8.27
CA LYS A 2 12.41 -15.61 -7.16
C LYS A 2 11.55 -14.47 -7.71
N THR A 3 10.26 -14.58 -7.47
CA THR A 3 9.25 -13.60 -7.88
C THR A 3 9.30 -12.40 -6.94
N GLY A 4 9.45 -11.20 -7.51
CA GLY A 4 9.00 -9.97 -6.86
C GLY A 4 9.84 -9.38 -5.74
N GLU A 5 11.07 -9.80 -5.52
CA GLU A 5 12.00 -8.95 -4.76
C GLU A 5 12.24 -7.70 -5.60
N ARG A 6 11.69 -6.56 -5.16
CA ARG A 6 12.07 -5.25 -5.70
C ARG A 6 13.59 -5.21 -5.74
N ASP A 7 14.15 -4.85 -6.88
CA ASP A 7 15.60 -4.69 -6.99
C ASP A 7 16.04 -3.45 -6.18
N ILE A 8 16.11 -3.63 -4.86
CA ILE A 8 16.57 -2.59 -3.92
C ILE A 8 18.07 -2.29 -4.07
N HIS A 9 18.75 -2.97 -4.99
CA HIS A 9 20.16 -2.75 -5.29
C HIS A 9 20.37 -1.89 -6.54
N SER A 10 19.31 -1.62 -7.32
CA SER A 10 19.39 -0.68 -8.44
C SER A 10 19.10 0.74 -7.96
N ASN A 11 19.96 1.70 -8.29
CA ASN A 11 19.67 3.10 -8.09
C ASN A 11 18.57 3.54 -9.06
N GLY A 12 17.56 4.28 -8.57
CA GLY A 12 16.50 4.80 -9.43
C GLY A 12 15.18 5.06 -8.71
N LEU A 13 14.19 5.47 -9.51
CA LEU A 13 12.81 5.61 -9.06
C LEU A 13 12.03 4.33 -9.29
N ASN A 14 11.36 3.87 -8.24
CA ASN A 14 10.39 2.79 -8.35
C ASN A 14 9.03 3.26 -7.82
N ILE A 15 7.95 2.98 -8.54
CA ILE A 15 6.61 3.38 -8.16
C ILE A 15 5.75 2.14 -7.89
N CYS A 16 5.04 2.17 -6.77
CA CYS A 16 4.21 1.05 -6.34
C CYS A 16 2.99 1.52 -5.55
N ILE A 17 2.04 0.60 -5.37
CA ILE A 17 0.98 0.75 -4.37
C ILE A 17 1.52 0.24 -3.04
N ASP A 18 1.37 1.05 -1.98
CA ASP A 18 1.80 0.71 -0.63
C ASP A 18 0.64 0.38 0.31
N TRP A 19 -0.58 0.80 -0.04
CA TRP A 19 -1.80 0.50 0.70
C TRP A 19 -3.02 0.48 -0.21
N LEU A 20 -3.90 -0.49 0.00
CA LEU A 20 -5.21 -0.58 -0.64
C LEU A 20 -6.25 -0.98 0.41
N SER A 21 -7.29 -0.17 0.58
CA SER A 21 -8.45 -0.50 1.41
C SER A 21 -9.75 -0.29 0.65
N TRP A 22 -10.73 -1.13 0.96
CA TRP A 22 -12.06 -1.03 0.39
C TRP A 22 -13.12 -1.50 1.38
N THR A 23 -14.35 -1.14 1.09
CA THR A 23 -15.51 -1.64 1.82
C THR A 23 -16.49 -2.28 0.85
N LEU A 24 -16.86 -3.53 1.11
CA LEU A 24 -17.90 -4.25 0.38
C LEU A 24 -19.26 -3.86 0.94
N SER A 25 -20.21 -3.57 0.04
CA SER A 25 -21.56 -3.18 0.42
C SER A 25 -22.38 -4.38 0.89
N GLU A 26 -23.33 -4.15 1.79
CA GLU A 26 -24.32 -5.17 2.17
C GLU A 26 -25.33 -5.44 1.03
N PRO A 27 -25.82 -6.68 0.89
CA PRO A 27 -25.46 -7.85 1.67
C PRO A 27 -24.18 -8.52 1.17
N CYS A 28 -23.21 -8.77 2.05
CA CYS A 28 -22.02 -9.56 1.74
C CYS A 28 -21.57 -10.38 2.94
N THR A 29 -20.84 -11.48 2.70
CA THR A 29 -20.30 -12.35 3.73
C THR A 29 -18.76 -12.25 3.77
N VAL A 30 -18.18 -12.67 4.90
CA VAL A 30 -16.72 -12.72 5.06
C VAL A 30 -16.11 -13.68 4.04
N GLU A 31 -16.75 -14.83 3.83
CA GLU A 31 -16.32 -15.83 2.85
C GLU A 31 -16.25 -15.25 1.44
N PHE A 32 -17.28 -14.45 1.06
CA PHE A 32 -17.27 -13.75 -0.23
C PHE A 32 -16.13 -12.74 -0.32
N ALA A 33 -15.88 -11.97 0.75
CA ALA A 33 -14.77 -11.02 0.79
C ALA A 33 -13.41 -11.70 0.60
N LEU A 34 -13.20 -12.85 1.26
CA LEU A 34 -11.98 -13.65 1.12
C LEU A 34 -11.87 -14.26 -0.28
N GLN A 35 -12.94 -14.83 -0.79
CA GLN A 35 -12.99 -15.45 -2.13
C GLN A 35 -12.71 -14.42 -3.24
N LEU A 36 -13.20 -13.18 -3.09
CA LEU A 36 -12.92 -12.09 -4.02
C LEU A 36 -11.41 -11.83 -4.16
N MET A 37 -10.66 -12.00 -3.09
CA MET A 37 -9.20 -11.87 -3.03
C MET A 37 -8.45 -13.16 -3.41
N GLY A 38 -9.14 -14.29 -3.52
CA GLY A 38 -8.53 -15.60 -3.75
C GLY A 38 -8.01 -16.31 -2.50
N TYR A 39 -8.42 -15.87 -1.31
CA TYR A 39 -8.03 -16.48 -0.03
C TYR A 39 -9.10 -17.41 0.55
N SER A 40 -8.66 -18.28 1.45
CA SER A 40 -9.49 -19.13 2.29
C SER A 40 -9.55 -18.59 3.72
N ILE A 41 -10.61 -18.90 4.46
CA ILE A 41 -10.72 -18.59 5.90
C ILE A 41 -9.57 -19.21 6.71
N ALA A 42 -9.01 -20.33 6.25
CA ALA A 42 -7.90 -21.01 6.90
C ALA A 42 -6.58 -20.21 6.89
N ASP A 43 -6.45 -19.21 5.99
CA ASP A 43 -5.28 -18.34 5.90
C ASP A 43 -5.29 -17.25 7.00
N PHE A 44 -6.42 -17.11 7.71
CA PHE A 44 -6.65 -16.02 8.66
C PHE A 44 -6.85 -16.52 10.09
N GLN A 45 -6.55 -15.63 11.02
CA GLN A 45 -6.80 -15.80 12.45
C GLN A 45 -7.83 -14.76 12.91
N LEU A 46 -8.80 -15.21 13.70
CA LEU A 46 -9.75 -14.31 14.36
C LEU A 46 -9.04 -13.55 15.49
N LEU A 47 -9.09 -12.23 15.45
CA LEU A 47 -8.56 -11.41 16.54
C LEU A 47 -9.59 -11.22 17.65
N PRO A 48 -9.13 -11.00 18.92
CA PRO A 48 -10.02 -10.82 20.06
C PRO A 48 -10.96 -9.61 19.96
N GLN A 49 -10.58 -8.60 19.16
CA GLN A 49 -11.33 -7.35 18.99
C GLN A 49 -11.26 -6.85 17.55
N GLY A 50 -12.36 -6.29 17.09
CA GLY A 50 -12.42 -5.55 15.84
C GLY A 50 -11.88 -4.13 15.96
N ARG A 51 -11.87 -3.38 14.85
CA ARG A 51 -11.41 -1.99 14.75
C ARG A 51 -12.45 -1.13 14.02
N ASN A 52 -12.28 0.18 14.08
CA ASN A 52 -13.04 1.16 13.28
C ASN A 52 -14.57 1.05 13.41
N GLY A 53 -15.06 0.59 14.57
CA GLY A 53 -16.48 0.38 14.81
C GLY A 53 -17.02 -1.01 14.43
N TYR A 54 -16.18 -1.88 13.90
CA TYR A 54 -16.46 -3.31 13.70
C TYR A 54 -16.19 -4.09 14.98
N ARG A 55 -16.99 -5.12 15.26
CA ARG A 55 -16.83 -5.98 16.44
C ARG A 55 -15.84 -7.11 16.21
N SER A 56 -15.72 -7.57 14.97
CA SER A 56 -14.91 -8.72 14.59
C SER A 56 -13.86 -8.36 13.56
N GLN A 57 -12.71 -9.02 13.62
CA GLN A 57 -11.62 -8.82 12.67
C GLN A 57 -10.87 -10.14 12.44
N LEU A 58 -10.66 -10.49 11.19
CA LEU A 58 -9.70 -11.49 10.76
C LEU A 58 -8.39 -10.81 10.39
N HIS A 59 -7.27 -11.47 10.69
CA HIS A 59 -5.94 -11.05 10.26
C HIS A 59 -5.23 -12.22 9.60
N HIS A 60 -4.66 -11.99 8.41
CA HIS A 60 -3.89 -13.00 7.71
C HIS A 60 -2.68 -13.45 8.53
N SER A 61 -2.41 -14.76 8.55
CA SER A 61 -1.40 -15.35 9.44
C SER A 61 0.04 -14.88 9.15
N VAL A 62 0.33 -14.43 7.93
CA VAL A 62 1.68 -14.06 7.47
C VAL A 62 1.76 -12.60 7.02
N TYR A 63 0.77 -12.13 6.28
CA TYR A 63 0.80 -10.82 5.62
C TYR A 63 -0.08 -9.77 6.31
N PRO A 64 0.21 -8.47 6.16
CA PRO A 64 -0.60 -7.40 6.72
C PRO A 64 -1.91 -7.20 5.92
N ILE A 65 -2.79 -8.20 5.99
CA ILE A 65 -4.16 -8.17 5.46
C ILE A 65 -5.12 -8.30 6.63
N SER A 66 -6.12 -7.44 6.69
CA SER A 66 -7.18 -7.54 7.69
C SER A 66 -8.56 -7.38 7.08
N VAL A 67 -9.52 -8.15 7.59
CA VAL A 67 -10.94 -8.13 7.21
C VAL A 67 -11.76 -7.82 8.45
N GLN A 68 -12.47 -6.70 8.44
CA GLN A 68 -13.27 -6.19 9.55
C GLN A 68 -14.75 -6.33 9.22
N TYR A 69 -15.52 -6.94 10.11
CA TYR A 69 -16.92 -7.28 9.92
C TYR A 69 -17.73 -7.20 11.22
N ASP A 70 -19.02 -7.49 11.19
CA ASP A 70 -19.93 -7.28 12.31
C ASP A 70 -19.95 -5.81 12.77
N GLY A 71 -20.02 -4.90 11.81
CA GLY A 71 -20.24 -3.48 12.07
C GLY A 71 -21.70 -3.16 12.41
N ARG A 72 -22.03 -1.87 12.44
CA ARG A 72 -23.41 -1.42 12.47
C ARG A 72 -24.04 -1.62 11.09
N GLU A 73 -25.36 -1.64 11.02
CA GLU A 73 -26.12 -1.68 9.77
C GLU A 73 -25.58 -0.65 8.75
N GLY A 74 -25.39 -1.08 7.52
CA GLY A 74 -24.85 -0.26 6.44
C GLY A 74 -23.32 -0.13 6.39
N MET A 75 -22.57 -0.68 7.36
CA MET A 75 -21.10 -0.60 7.35
C MET A 75 -20.44 -1.58 6.38
N GLY A 76 -21.10 -2.68 6.04
CA GLY A 76 -20.52 -3.70 5.16
C GLY A 76 -19.29 -4.40 5.75
N ILE A 77 -18.39 -4.88 4.88
CA ILE A 77 -17.14 -5.53 5.27
C ILE A 77 -15.96 -4.68 4.78
N HIS A 78 -15.09 -4.29 5.69
CA HIS A 78 -13.91 -3.49 5.39
C HIS A 78 -12.65 -4.35 5.32
N VAL A 79 -11.85 -4.11 4.28
CA VAL A 79 -10.60 -4.84 4.03
C VAL A 79 -9.45 -3.85 3.93
N ASP A 80 -8.36 -4.16 4.60
CA ASP A 80 -7.08 -3.45 4.51
C ASP A 80 -5.98 -4.40 4.02
N VAL A 81 -5.23 -3.97 3.00
CA VAL A 81 -4.05 -4.67 2.47
C VAL A 81 -2.91 -3.67 2.35
N SER A 82 -1.76 -3.93 2.95
CA SER A 82 -0.67 -2.96 2.96
C SER A 82 0.72 -3.56 2.75
N GLY A 83 1.62 -2.76 2.22
CA GLY A 83 3.03 -3.09 2.06
C GLY A 83 3.27 -4.34 1.22
N SER A 84 3.94 -5.33 1.80
CA SER A 84 4.27 -6.59 1.13
C SER A 84 3.06 -7.46 0.76
N ALA A 85 1.90 -7.22 1.39
CA ALA A 85 0.69 -7.98 1.10
C ALA A 85 0.05 -7.64 -0.26
N ILE A 86 0.38 -6.49 -0.85
CA ILE A 86 -0.13 -6.12 -2.18
C ILE A 86 0.31 -7.12 -3.25
N GLN A 87 1.59 -7.55 -3.21
CA GLN A 87 2.10 -8.54 -4.13
C GLN A 87 1.45 -9.91 -3.91
N ASP A 88 1.29 -10.31 -2.65
CA ASP A 88 0.64 -11.57 -2.29
C ASP A 88 -0.84 -11.59 -2.73
N LEU A 89 -1.56 -10.48 -2.55
CA LEU A 89 -2.92 -10.30 -3.06
C LEU A 89 -3.00 -10.54 -4.57
N ILE A 90 -2.10 -9.94 -5.34
CA ILE A 90 -2.06 -10.12 -6.80
C ILE A 90 -1.83 -11.59 -7.17
N GLU A 91 -0.90 -12.26 -6.51
CA GLU A 91 -0.61 -13.68 -6.76
C GLU A 91 -1.80 -14.59 -6.43
N HIS A 92 -2.47 -14.38 -5.28
CA HIS A 92 -3.67 -15.14 -4.90
C HIS A 92 -4.84 -14.86 -5.83
N TYR A 93 -5.06 -13.61 -6.18
CA TYR A 93 -6.09 -13.23 -7.15
C TYR A 93 -5.89 -13.92 -8.49
N LEU A 94 -4.67 -13.93 -9.04
CA LEU A 94 -4.34 -14.64 -10.27
C LEU A 94 -4.57 -16.15 -10.15
N LYS A 95 -4.08 -16.78 -9.09
CA LYS A 95 -4.25 -18.23 -8.85
C LYS A 95 -5.72 -18.62 -8.80
N SER A 96 -6.57 -17.82 -8.14
CA SER A 96 -8.00 -18.11 -7.99
C SER A 96 -8.79 -18.04 -9.31
N ARG A 97 -8.25 -17.34 -10.30
CA ARG A 97 -8.88 -17.14 -11.63
C ARG A 97 -8.25 -17.97 -12.74
N SER A 98 -7.23 -18.76 -12.44
CA SER A 98 -6.57 -19.60 -13.43
C SER A 98 -7.47 -20.75 -13.84
N VAL A 99 -7.70 -20.86 -15.12
CA VAL A 99 -8.28 -22.06 -15.73
C VAL A 99 -7.13 -23.06 -15.92
N ILE A 100 -7.25 -24.24 -15.32
CA ILE A 100 -6.34 -25.37 -15.63
C ILE A 100 -6.58 -25.70 -17.10
N THR A 101 -5.59 -25.44 -17.94
CA THR A 101 -5.67 -25.87 -19.34
C THR A 101 -5.71 -27.41 -19.41
N PRO A 102 -6.36 -28.02 -20.40
CA PRO A 102 -6.44 -29.48 -20.55
C PRO A 102 -5.06 -30.18 -20.62
N PHE A 103 -3.97 -29.45 -20.79
CA PHE A 103 -2.60 -29.94 -20.88
C PHE A 103 -1.79 -29.85 -19.59
N GLY A 104 -2.40 -29.42 -18.47
CA GLY A 104 -1.73 -29.40 -17.16
C GLY A 104 -0.72 -28.27 -16.94
N ASP A 105 -0.49 -27.43 -17.93
CA ASP A 105 0.39 -26.28 -17.81
C ASP A 105 -0.40 -25.09 -17.22
N MET A 106 0.02 -24.63 -16.05
CA MET A 106 -0.45 -23.36 -15.53
C MET A 106 0.27 -22.26 -16.33
N ALA A 107 -0.38 -21.77 -17.36
CA ALA A 107 0.10 -20.62 -18.11
C ALA A 107 -0.08 -19.34 -17.26
N TYR A 108 0.88 -19.12 -16.35
CA TYR A 108 1.12 -17.79 -15.80
C TYR A 108 2.24 -17.16 -16.62
N GLU A 109 1.91 -16.25 -17.48
CA GLU A 109 2.88 -15.22 -17.80
C GLU A 109 3.01 -14.33 -16.55
N THR A 110 3.98 -14.66 -15.70
CA THR A 110 4.49 -13.76 -14.68
C THR A 110 5.36 -12.70 -15.35
N SER A 111 4.79 -11.98 -16.28
CA SER A 111 5.41 -10.75 -16.74
C SER A 111 5.12 -9.68 -15.68
N SER A 112 6.17 -9.17 -15.05
CA SER A 112 6.25 -7.86 -14.39
C SER A 112 4.92 -7.38 -13.81
N PHE A 113 4.93 -6.77 -12.65
CA PHE A 113 3.83 -6.03 -12.03
C PHE A 113 3.03 -5.30 -13.12
N ASP A 114 2.14 -6.04 -13.75
CA ASP A 114 1.35 -5.54 -14.85
C ASP A 114 0.15 -4.81 -14.24
N GLY A 115 0.05 -3.53 -14.53
CA GLY A 115 -1.07 -2.71 -14.11
C GLY A 115 -2.45 -3.28 -14.49
N THR A 116 -2.51 -4.25 -15.40
CA THR A 116 -3.76 -4.92 -15.81
C THR A 116 -4.38 -5.74 -14.69
N VAL A 117 -3.60 -6.56 -13.97
CA VAL A 117 -4.12 -7.38 -12.85
C VAL A 117 -4.65 -6.52 -11.73
N LEU A 118 -3.93 -5.46 -11.38
CA LEU A 118 -4.41 -4.51 -10.39
C LEU A 118 -5.71 -3.84 -10.84
N SER A 119 -5.80 -3.43 -12.11
CA SER A 119 -7.02 -2.85 -12.67
C SER A 119 -8.20 -3.82 -12.60
N ASP A 120 -7.95 -5.12 -12.80
CA ASP A 120 -8.99 -6.15 -12.67
C ASP A 120 -9.44 -6.33 -11.21
N ILE A 121 -8.51 -6.35 -10.25
CA ILE A 121 -8.83 -6.37 -8.82
C ILE A 121 -9.69 -5.15 -8.45
N LEU A 122 -9.27 -3.95 -8.84
CA LEU A 122 -9.99 -2.71 -8.55
C LEU A 122 -11.38 -2.70 -9.20
N ARG A 123 -11.51 -3.22 -10.42
CA ARG A 123 -12.80 -3.34 -11.13
C ARG A 123 -13.73 -4.29 -10.40
N ASP A 124 -13.27 -5.48 -10.02
CA ASP A 124 -14.06 -6.46 -9.29
C ASP A 124 -14.56 -5.89 -7.96
N ILE A 125 -13.67 -5.25 -7.19
CA ILE A 125 -14.04 -4.56 -5.95
C ILE A 125 -15.11 -3.50 -6.22
N SER A 126 -14.96 -2.70 -7.27
CA SER A 126 -15.88 -1.60 -7.61
C SER A 126 -17.27 -2.07 -8.02
N THR A 127 -17.45 -3.34 -8.40
CA THR A 127 -18.77 -3.90 -8.69
C THR A 127 -19.59 -4.25 -7.45
N VAL A 128 -18.94 -4.48 -6.31
CA VAL A 128 -19.55 -4.98 -5.07
C VAL A 128 -19.30 -4.08 -3.86
N GLY A 129 -18.53 -3.00 -4.05
CA GLY A 129 -18.16 -2.09 -2.99
C GLY A 129 -17.47 -0.83 -3.53
N HIS A 130 -16.60 -0.22 -2.72
CA HIS A 130 -15.86 0.98 -3.10
C HIS A 130 -14.49 1.02 -2.42
N ILE A 131 -13.53 1.63 -3.10
CA ILE A 131 -12.19 1.89 -2.56
C ILE A 131 -12.28 3.02 -1.54
N THR A 132 -11.72 2.79 -0.35
CA THR A 132 -11.72 3.76 0.76
C THR A 132 -10.36 4.41 0.97
N ARG A 133 -9.28 3.72 0.59
CA ARG A 133 -7.91 4.24 0.64
C ARG A 133 -7.04 3.59 -0.44
N LEU A 134 -6.18 4.41 -1.04
CA LEU A 134 -5.14 3.99 -1.96
C LEU A 134 -3.89 4.82 -1.70
N ASP A 135 -2.77 4.19 -1.33
CA ASP A 135 -1.50 4.87 -1.16
C ASP A 135 -0.59 4.54 -2.33
N LEU A 136 -0.15 5.59 -3.01
CA LEU A 136 0.82 5.52 -4.10
C LEU A 136 2.20 5.91 -3.56
N ALA A 137 3.19 5.05 -3.74
CA ALA A 137 4.53 5.30 -3.24
C ALA A 137 5.55 5.39 -4.36
N ILE A 138 6.47 6.36 -4.23
CA ILE A 138 7.65 6.52 -5.07
C ILE A 138 8.86 6.27 -4.17
N ASP A 139 9.64 5.27 -4.52
CA ASP A 139 10.93 4.97 -3.91
C ASP A 139 12.05 5.66 -4.69
N ASP A 140 12.77 6.57 -4.04
CA ASP A 140 14.01 7.16 -4.55
C ASP A 140 15.18 6.40 -3.93
N ILE A 141 15.63 5.37 -4.65
CA ILE A 141 16.72 4.49 -4.22
C ILE A 141 18.05 5.16 -4.60
N GLY A 142 18.88 5.42 -3.59
CA GLY A 142 20.10 6.22 -3.72
C GLY A 142 19.91 7.70 -3.41
N ALA A 143 18.68 8.14 -3.06
CA ALA A 143 18.31 9.53 -2.77
C ALA A 143 18.84 10.51 -3.83
N GLN A 144 18.62 10.17 -5.12
CA GLN A 144 19.18 10.90 -6.26
C GLN A 144 18.52 12.25 -6.48
N TYR A 145 17.25 12.39 -6.05
CA TYR A 145 16.45 13.59 -6.31
C TYR A 145 16.40 14.50 -5.08
N TYR A 146 16.03 13.94 -3.92
CA TYR A 146 15.94 14.69 -2.67
C TYR A 146 16.37 13.85 -1.48
N THR A 147 17.23 14.43 -0.65
CA THR A 147 17.37 13.98 0.74
C THR A 147 16.29 14.64 1.60
N LEU A 148 15.98 14.06 2.76
CA LEU A 148 15.02 14.66 3.69
C LEU A 148 15.46 16.04 4.20
N ASP A 149 16.78 16.23 4.40
CA ASP A 149 17.33 17.52 4.82
C ASP A 149 17.16 18.58 3.73
N SER A 150 17.42 18.23 2.47
CA SER A 150 17.22 19.18 1.36
C SER A 150 15.74 19.55 1.16
N LEU A 151 14.83 18.60 1.44
CA LEU A 151 13.39 18.87 1.42
C LEU A 151 12.97 19.77 2.59
N ASP A 152 13.46 19.49 3.80
CA ASP A 152 13.21 20.30 5.00
C ASP A 152 13.69 21.76 4.79
N ASP A 153 14.88 21.94 4.25
CA ASP A 153 15.42 23.27 3.90
C ASP A 153 14.52 24.02 2.90
N LYS A 154 14.07 23.35 1.85
CA LYS A 154 13.16 23.96 0.88
C LYS A 154 11.82 24.35 1.49
N LEU A 155 11.27 23.51 2.35
CA LEU A 155 10.01 23.78 3.06
C LEU A 155 10.16 24.96 4.04
N SER A 156 11.24 24.97 4.80
CA SER A 156 11.54 26.02 5.79
C SER A 156 11.78 27.39 5.12
N ASN A 157 12.46 27.40 3.97
CA ASN A 157 12.74 28.61 3.20
C ASN A 157 11.63 29.00 2.21
N LYS A 158 10.50 28.28 2.22
CA LYS A 158 9.36 28.47 1.29
C LYS A 158 9.78 28.37 -0.19
N ALA A 159 10.83 27.63 -0.48
CA ALA A 159 11.39 27.44 -1.83
C ALA A 159 10.70 26.24 -2.53
N TYR A 160 9.38 26.21 -2.52
CA TYR A 160 8.58 25.17 -3.16
C TYR A 160 7.23 25.71 -3.64
N VAL A 161 6.63 25.01 -4.60
CA VAL A 161 5.25 25.22 -5.04
C VAL A 161 4.47 23.96 -4.73
N SER A 162 3.42 24.07 -3.92
CA SER A 162 2.60 22.92 -3.52
C SER A 162 1.17 23.32 -3.17
N LYS A 163 0.23 22.43 -3.39
CA LYS A 163 -1.15 22.54 -2.88
C LYS A 163 -1.23 22.37 -1.35
N PHE A 164 -0.22 21.75 -0.73
CA PHE A 164 -0.16 21.55 0.72
C PHE A 164 0.23 22.83 1.44
N ARG A 165 -0.66 23.33 2.31
CA ARG A 165 -0.44 24.56 3.08
C ARG A 165 0.25 24.35 4.43
N LYS A 166 0.22 23.12 4.92
CA LYS A 166 0.78 22.76 6.25
C LYS A 166 1.70 21.58 6.09
N TRP A 167 2.80 21.60 6.80
CA TRP A 167 3.71 20.48 6.91
C TRP A 167 4.25 20.38 8.35
N LYS A 168 4.74 19.22 8.71
CA LYS A 168 5.44 18.97 9.97
C LYS A 168 6.55 17.95 9.78
N LYS A 169 7.62 18.12 10.53
CA LYS A 169 8.74 17.19 10.62
C LYS A 169 8.62 16.38 11.92
N LEU A 170 8.89 15.09 11.83
CA LEU A 170 9.05 14.19 12.96
C LEU A 170 10.42 13.51 12.83
N VAL A 171 11.27 13.68 13.83
CA VAL A 171 12.55 12.98 13.96
C VAL A 171 12.50 12.17 15.23
N GLU A 172 12.77 10.88 15.13
CA GLU A 172 12.82 9.95 16.25
C GLU A 172 14.29 9.66 16.58
N PHE A 173 14.61 9.64 17.87
CA PHE A 173 15.95 9.35 18.37
C PHE A 173 15.93 8.15 19.30
N ASP A 174 16.98 7.32 19.26
CA ASP A 174 17.24 6.34 20.30
C ASP A 174 18.25 6.92 21.29
N ASN A 175 17.88 6.91 22.58
CA ASN A 175 18.68 7.44 23.69
C ASN A 175 19.27 8.85 23.43
N GLY A 176 18.59 9.65 22.58
CA GLY A 176 18.96 11.03 22.28
C GLY A 176 20.20 11.20 21.39
N LYS A 177 20.70 10.13 20.77
CA LYS A 177 21.91 10.16 19.95
C LYS A 177 21.68 9.80 18.50
N ASP A 178 21.12 8.63 18.24
CA ASP A 178 20.99 8.11 16.88
C ASP A 178 19.59 8.37 16.33
N ILE A 179 19.52 8.90 15.12
CA ILE A 179 18.24 9.08 14.42
C ILE A 179 17.73 7.70 14.02
N THR A 180 16.56 7.36 14.53
CA THR A 180 15.89 6.09 14.27
C THR A 180 14.67 6.23 13.37
N GLY A 181 14.22 7.45 13.09
CA GLY A 181 13.16 7.76 12.16
C GLY A 181 13.18 9.21 11.75
N TYR A 182 12.95 9.47 10.46
CA TYR A 182 12.82 10.82 9.93
C TYR A 182 11.67 10.85 8.92
N THR A 183 10.65 11.66 9.20
CA THR A 183 9.44 11.76 8.38
C THR A 183 8.99 13.20 8.26
N ILE A 184 8.67 13.63 7.05
CA ILE A 184 8.02 14.90 6.75
C ILE A 184 6.60 14.60 6.27
N TYR A 185 5.61 15.20 6.92
CA TYR A 185 4.20 15.10 6.55
C TYR A 185 3.76 16.41 5.93
N MET A 186 3.12 16.36 4.77
CA MET A 186 2.50 17.51 4.11
C MET A 186 1.00 17.27 3.97
N GLY A 187 0.19 18.20 4.47
CA GLY A 187 -1.26 18.04 4.60
C GLY A 187 -1.71 17.59 6.00
N SER A 188 -2.95 17.15 6.12
CA SER A 188 -3.55 16.67 7.36
C SER A 188 -3.92 15.20 7.27
N ARG A 189 -3.80 14.46 8.38
CA ARG A 189 -4.28 13.06 8.47
C ARG A 189 -5.79 12.91 8.27
N THR A 190 -6.55 13.97 8.49
CA THR A 190 -8.01 14.01 8.30
C THR A 190 -8.40 14.46 6.89
N SER A 191 -7.43 14.81 6.03
CA SER A 191 -7.68 15.19 4.66
C SER A 191 -7.79 13.95 3.77
N SER A 192 -8.55 14.05 2.68
CA SER A 192 -8.59 13.03 1.63
C SER A 192 -7.28 12.90 0.85
N LEU A 193 -6.32 13.84 1.05
CA LEU A 193 -4.99 13.83 0.47
C LEU A 193 -3.95 14.20 1.52
N MET A 194 -2.94 13.35 1.69
CA MET A 194 -1.76 13.62 2.51
C MET A 194 -0.51 13.06 1.80
N LEU A 195 0.59 13.78 1.87
CA LEU A 195 1.90 13.29 1.43
C LEU A 195 2.79 13.04 2.64
N ARG A 196 3.42 11.89 2.67
CA ARG A 196 4.43 11.49 3.65
C ARG A 196 5.75 11.23 2.92
N VAL A 197 6.82 11.87 3.37
CA VAL A 197 8.18 11.63 2.86
C VAL A 197 9.03 11.18 4.01
N TYR A 198 9.70 10.04 3.86
CA TYR A 198 10.44 9.46 4.99
C TYR A 198 11.64 8.62 4.58
N ASP A 199 12.53 8.44 5.56
CA ASP A 199 13.70 7.57 5.42
C ASP A 199 13.26 6.09 5.45
N LYS A 200 13.14 5.53 4.25
CA LYS A 200 12.75 4.13 4.06
C LYS A 200 13.89 3.17 4.40
N GLN A 201 15.14 3.61 4.27
CA GLN A 201 16.32 2.84 4.67
C GLN A 201 16.28 2.57 6.18
N LEU A 202 16.08 3.62 6.99
CA LEU A 202 15.97 3.45 8.45
C LEU A 202 14.80 2.54 8.84
N GLU A 203 13.64 2.73 8.21
CA GLU A 203 12.47 1.87 8.48
C GLU A 203 12.75 0.39 8.16
N GLN A 204 13.38 0.11 7.02
CA GLN A 204 13.68 -1.26 6.62
C GLN A 204 14.80 -1.86 7.48
N ASN A 205 15.84 -1.10 7.78
CA ASN A 205 16.95 -1.58 8.58
C ASN A 205 16.51 -2.00 9.99
N LYS A 206 15.59 -1.27 10.63
CA LYS A 206 14.97 -1.70 11.90
C LYS A 206 14.30 -3.09 11.82
N LYS A 207 13.71 -3.43 10.67
CA LYS A 207 13.08 -4.75 10.46
C LYS A 207 14.13 -5.83 10.20
N LEU A 208 15.16 -5.49 9.41
CA LEU A 208 16.25 -6.41 9.07
C LEU A 208 17.09 -6.77 10.29
N GLU A 209 17.41 -5.80 11.16
CA GLU A 209 18.11 -6.00 12.44
C GLU A 209 17.40 -7.04 13.33
N LYS A 210 16.08 -6.93 13.47
CA LYS A 210 15.28 -7.89 14.27
C LYS A 210 15.34 -9.32 13.73
N THR A 211 15.64 -9.48 12.45
CA THR A 211 15.70 -10.79 11.78
C THR A 211 17.13 -11.25 11.50
N GLY A 212 18.15 -10.47 11.90
CA GLY A 212 19.57 -10.75 11.66
C GLY A 212 19.96 -10.75 10.19
N LYS A 213 19.22 -10.06 9.33
CA LYS A 213 19.50 -9.94 7.91
C LYS A 213 20.46 -8.78 7.61
N PRO A 214 21.23 -8.84 6.50
CA PRO A 214 22.10 -7.73 6.09
C PRO A 214 21.35 -6.42 5.94
N LEU A 215 21.95 -5.31 6.42
CA LEU A 215 21.35 -3.99 6.35
C LEU A 215 21.51 -3.38 4.97
N ILE A 216 20.58 -2.52 4.61
CA ILE A 216 20.63 -1.69 3.39
C ILE A 216 21.64 -0.58 3.62
N ALA A 217 22.68 -0.51 2.77
CA ALA A 217 23.77 0.45 2.91
C ALA A 217 23.53 1.78 2.16
N HIS A 218 22.68 1.79 1.14
CA HIS A 218 22.43 2.98 0.34
C HIS A 218 21.22 3.77 0.87
N PRO A 219 21.21 5.10 0.71
CA PRO A 219 20.05 5.92 1.04
C PRO A 219 18.80 5.46 0.29
N TRP A 220 17.65 5.54 0.95
CA TRP A 220 16.36 5.24 0.34
C TRP A 220 15.29 6.14 0.94
N VAL A 221 14.81 7.07 0.12
CA VAL A 221 13.72 7.99 0.50
C VAL A 221 12.45 7.53 -0.18
N ARG A 222 11.36 7.44 0.57
CA ARG A 222 10.02 7.14 0.03
C ARG A 222 9.12 8.35 0.13
N TRP A 223 8.47 8.64 -0.98
CA TRP A 223 7.36 9.59 -1.11
C TRP A 223 6.08 8.79 -1.19
N GLU A 224 5.15 9.00 -0.27
CA GLU A 224 3.92 8.23 -0.17
C GLU A 224 2.72 9.15 -0.14
N LEU A 225 1.90 9.05 -1.18
CA LEU A 225 0.70 9.82 -1.37
C LEU A 225 -0.49 9.01 -0.86
N GLU A 226 -1.04 9.39 0.29
CA GLU A 226 -2.21 8.78 0.90
C GLU A 226 -3.47 9.42 0.31
N LEU A 227 -4.27 8.64 -0.42
CA LEU A 227 -5.54 9.02 -1.02
C LEU A 227 -6.67 8.34 -0.28
N LYS A 228 -7.65 9.11 0.17
CA LYS A 228 -8.85 8.62 0.85
C LYS A 228 -10.12 9.17 0.21
N GLU A 229 -11.25 8.56 0.56
CA GLU A 229 -12.58 8.99 0.14
C GLU A 229 -12.68 9.18 -1.39
N GLU A 230 -13.21 10.28 -1.85
CA GLU A 230 -13.39 10.60 -3.27
C GLU A 230 -12.09 10.51 -4.10
N ARG A 231 -10.93 10.80 -3.49
CA ARG A 231 -9.65 10.76 -4.19
C ARG A 231 -9.17 9.33 -4.43
N SER A 232 -9.38 8.44 -3.49
CA SER A 232 -9.06 7.01 -3.69
C SER A 232 -9.96 6.38 -4.76
N VAL A 233 -11.25 6.75 -4.78
CA VAL A 233 -12.19 6.32 -5.83
C VAL A 233 -11.74 6.84 -7.19
N LYS A 234 -11.43 8.14 -7.29
CA LYS A 234 -10.98 8.74 -8.55
C LYS A 234 -9.68 8.13 -9.07
N ALA A 235 -8.72 7.88 -8.19
CA ALA A 235 -7.47 7.23 -8.56
C ALA A 235 -7.70 5.80 -9.07
N SER A 236 -8.55 5.03 -8.38
CA SER A 236 -8.90 3.67 -8.81
C SER A 236 -9.63 3.66 -10.16
N GLU A 237 -10.54 4.59 -10.42
CA GLU A 237 -11.19 4.75 -11.74
C GLU A 237 -10.19 4.96 -12.86
N LEU A 238 -9.19 5.82 -12.65
CA LEU A 238 -8.14 6.08 -13.64
C LEU A 238 -7.29 4.82 -13.91
N LEU A 239 -6.94 4.06 -12.87
CA LEU A 239 -6.25 2.77 -13.00
C LEU A 239 -7.10 1.75 -13.75
N ILE A 240 -8.40 1.65 -13.47
CA ILE A 240 -9.36 0.78 -14.19
C ILE A 240 -9.47 1.16 -15.67
N GLN A 241 -9.34 2.44 -15.99
CA GLN A 241 -9.31 2.96 -17.36
C GLN A 241 -7.98 2.71 -18.09
N GLY A 242 -7.02 2.03 -17.47
CA GLY A 242 -5.72 1.69 -18.04
C GLY A 242 -4.65 2.77 -17.91
N LYS A 243 -4.86 3.79 -17.06
CA LYS A 243 -3.80 4.72 -16.70
C LYS A 243 -2.75 4.02 -15.85
N SER A 244 -1.48 4.27 -16.14
CA SER A 244 -0.39 3.77 -15.32
C SER A 244 -0.38 4.42 -13.93
N ILE A 245 0.23 3.77 -12.95
CA ILE A 245 0.40 4.35 -11.60
C ILE A 245 1.13 5.70 -11.68
N ASN A 246 2.10 5.84 -12.59
CA ASN A 246 2.81 7.11 -12.86
C ASN A 246 1.86 8.22 -13.28
N GLU A 247 1.00 7.97 -14.27
CA GLU A 247 0.05 8.96 -14.77
C GLU A 247 -0.94 9.38 -13.69
N VAL A 248 -1.40 8.42 -12.87
CA VAL A 248 -2.30 8.70 -11.74
C VAL A 248 -1.59 9.53 -10.67
N THR A 249 -0.35 9.18 -10.30
CA THR A 249 0.43 9.89 -9.28
C THR A 249 0.73 11.35 -9.67
N ILE A 250 0.98 11.61 -10.96
CA ILE A 250 1.24 12.96 -11.47
C ILE A 250 -0.06 13.76 -11.66
N GLY A 251 -1.17 13.09 -11.95
CA GLY A 251 -2.46 13.71 -12.30
C GLY A 251 -3.35 14.09 -11.10
N ILE A 252 -3.05 13.65 -9.89
CA ILE A 252 -3.79 13.93 -8.65
C ILE A 252 -3.17 15.12 -7.89
#